data_90a8c8635b94235e8eb34341f61222d0
#
_entry.id   90a8c8635b94235e8eb34341f61222d0
#
_cell.length_a   1.000
_cell.length_b   1.000
_cell.length_c   1.000
_cell.angle_alpha   90.00
_cell.angle_beta   90.00
_cell.angle_gamma   90.00
#
_symmetry.space_group_name_H-M   'P 1'
#
loop_
_entity.id
_entity.type
_entity.pdbx_description
1 polymer ?
#
loop_
_entity_poly.entity_id
_entity_poly.type
_entity_poly.pdbx_seq_one_letter_code
_entity_poly.pdbx_strand_id
1 'polypeptide(L)'
;GVQTCALPILGLDSVRQFQVVTSGGQAEFGRASGGFVNVLTKSGTNEWHGDLFGYLRNRHLNAANALSGTALPLTQSQYGASLGGPVVRDRTFLFTNFEQRIQNQAGLIAIAPSSVAAVNARLDAVGYAGPRISTGLYSNPVRLWSYLGKIDHRFRGDDQFTVRYNTYDTWSRNQRGAGGLSAASASSDLDNRDHTIVASYIRTLSPRTQNEVRGQMGYSDLKAPPSDLTGPAVSIS
;
A
#
# COMPACT_ATOMS: atom_id res chain seq x y z
N GLY A 1 13.58 3.69 -12.66
CA GLY A 1 12.96 3.36 -11.39
C GLY A 1 11.83 2.38 -11.60
N VAL A 2 11.93 1.20 -11.01
CA VAL A 2 10.82 0.23 -11.01
C VAL A 2 9.66 0.89 -10.25
N GLN A 3 8.56 1.17 -10.93
CA GLN A 3 7.34 1.61 -10.26
C GLN A 3 6.77 0.41 -9.49
N THR A 4 7.08 0.30 -8.22
CA THR A 4 6.53 -0.70 -7.30
C THR A 4 5.11 -0.37 -6.84
N CYS A 5 4.31 0.29 -7.67
CA CYS A 5 2.95 0.70 -7.32
C CYS A 5 1.95 -0.44 -7.15
N ALA A 6 2.28 -1.68 -7.53
CA ALA A 6 1.35 -2.80 -7.46
C ALA A 6 1.50 -3.69 -6.22
N LEU A 7 2.63 -3.65 -5.52
CA LEU A 7 2.90 -4.55 -4.39
C LEU A 7 2.18 -4.19 -3.08
N PRO A 8 1.91 -2.92 -2.74
CA PRO A 8 1.14 -2.62 -1.53
C PRO A 8 -0.36 -2.88 -1.63
N ILE A 9 -0.89 -3.10 -2.84
CA ILE A 9 -2.34 -3.29 -3.10
C ILE A 9 -2.81 -4.71 -2.77
N LEU A 10 -1.89 -5.66 -2.63
CA LEU A 10 -2.17 -7.06 -2.34
C LEU A 10 -1.54 -7.45 -1.01
N GLY A 11 -2.29 -8.14 -0.16
CA GLY A 11 -1.75 -8.74 1.06
C GLY A 11 -0.66 -9.77 0.74
N LEU A 12 0.35 -9.85 1.59
CA LEU A 12 1.52 -10.73 1.37
C LEU A 12 1.09 -12.18 1.16
N ASP A 13 0.12 -12.65 1.94
CA ASP A 13 -0.34 -14.03 1.87
C ASP A 13 -1.32 -14.30 0.72
N SER A 14 -1.76 -13.28 0.00
CA SER A 14 -2.61 -13.43 -1.19
C SER A 14 -1.85 -13.83 -2.45
N VAL A 15 -0.52 -13.69 -2.44
CA VAL A 15 0.33 -13.91 -3.61
C VAL A 15 0.79 -15.36 -3.67
N ARG A 16 0.55 -16.01 -4.81
CA ARG A 16 1.07 -17.34 -5.12
C ARG A 16 2.44 -17.26 -5.80
N GLN A 17 2.56 -16.34 -6.76
CA GLN A 17 3.76 -16.17 -7.56
C GLN A 17 3.79 -14.74 -8.11
N PHE A 18 4.99 -14.20 -8.26
CA PHE A 18 5.20 -12.98 -9.02
C PHE A 18 6.29 -13.19 -10.06
N GLN A 19 6.15 -12.49 -11.18
CA GLN A 19 7.10 -12.47 -12.27
C GLN A 19 7.49 -11.01 -12.55
N VAL A 20 8.77 -10.74 -12.56
CA VAL A 20 9.32 -9.42 -12.90
C VAL A 20 9.93 -9.51 -14.30
N VAL A 21 9.46 -8.68 -15.22
CA VAL A 21 10.00 -8.57 -16.57
C VAL A 21 10.54 -7.17 -16.76
N THR A 22 11.85 -7.06 -16.91
CA THR A 22 12.57 -5.78 -17.02
C THR A 22 12.93 -5.39 -18.46
N SER A 23 12.90 -6.37 -19.38
CA SER A 23 13.18 -6.16 -20.80
C SER A 23 12.48 -7.22 -21.64
N GLY A 24 12.23 -6.94 -22.91
CA GLY A 24 11.61 -7.90 -23.84
C GLY A 24 10.14 -8.21 -23.53
N GLY A 25 9.41 -7.28 -22.93
CA GLY A 25 7.97 -7.44 -22.65
C GLY A 25 7.19 -7.73 -23.93
N GLN A 26 6.28 -8.71 -23.85
CA GLN A 26 5.39 -9.05 -24.95
C GLN A 26 4.39 -7.89 -25.19
N ALA A 27 3.85 -7.80 -26.41
CA ALA A 27 2.94 -6.73 -26.82
C ALA A 27 1.67 -6.61 -25.96
N GLU A 28 1.27 -7.67 -25.26
CA GLU A 28 0.15 -7.69 -24.31
C GLU A 28 0.39 -6.85 -23.05
N PHE A 29 1.65 -6.54 -22.70
CA PHE A 29 2.05 -5.73 -21.56
C PHE A 29 2.41 -4.31 -22.01
N GLY A 30 1.42 -3.54 -22.45
CA GLY A 30 1.62 -2.16 -22.90
C GLY A 30 1.87 -1.16 -21.78
N ARG A 31 2.42 0.04 -22.13
CA ARG A 31 2.61 1.23 -21.27
C ARG A 31 3.68 1.15 -20.17
N ALA A 32 4.55 0.16 -20.16
CA ALA A 32 5.65 0.12 -19.20
C ALA A 32 6.98 0.39 -19.89
N SER A 33 7.63 1.51 -19.57
CA SER A 33 8.96 1.87 -20.10
C SER A 33 10.12 1.22 -19.34
N GLY A 34 9.89 0.72 -18.12
CA GLY A 34 10.94 0.18 -17.25
C GLY A 34 10.75 -1.28 -16.85
N GLY A 35 9.67 -1.91 -17.27
CA GLY A 35 9.32 -3.28 -16.91
C GLY A 35 7.96 -3.40 -16.24
N PHE A 36 7.50 -4.62 -16.03
CA PHE A 36 6.24 -4.89 -15.35
C PHE A 36 6.40 -6.03 -14.34
N VAL A 37 5.52 -6.02 -13.33
CA VAL A 37 5.41 -7.09 -12.34
C VAL A 37 4.05 -7.74 -12.52
N ASN A 38 4.06 -9.01 -12.92
CA ASN A 38 2.86 -9.82 -13.01
C ASN A 38 2.68 -10.60 -11.69
N VAL A 39 1.52 -10.50 -11.08
CA VAL A 39 1.22 -11.15 -9.80
C VAL A 39 0.10 -12.16 -9.98
N LEU A 40 0.40 -13.42 -9.72
CA LEU A 40 -0.59 -14.49 -9.66
C LEU A 40 -1.06 -14.65 -8.22
N THR A 41 -2.35 -14.45 -7.98
CA THR A 41 -2.95 -14.61 -6.66
C THR A 41 -3.28 -16.07 -6.37
N LYS A 42 -3.30 -16.45 -5.09
CA LYS A 42 -3.78 -17.76 -4.64
C LYS A 42 -5.23 -18.00 -5.07
N SER A 43 -5.66 -19.24 -5.05
CA SER A 43 -7.03 -19.70 -5.33
C SER A 43 -7.41 -20.75 -4.30
N GLY A 44 -8.71 -20.96 -4.13
CA GLY A 44 -9.21 -22.11 -3.37
C GLY A 44 -8.92 -23.43 -4.07
N THR A 45 -8.98 -24.52 -3.33
CA THR A 45 -8.81 -25.90 -3.79
C THR A 45 -9.98 -26.76 -3.32
N ASN A 46 -9.95 -28.08 -3.57
CA ASN A 46 -10.96 -29.00 -3.07
C ASN A 46 -10.87 -29.27 -1.56
N GLU A 47 -9.84 -28.74 -0.90
CA GLU A 47 -9.67 -28.81 0.55
C GLU A 47 -9.66 -27.41 1.11
N TRP A 48 -10.27 -27.23 2.30
CA TRP A 48 -10.20 -25.99 3.03
C TRP A 48 -8.80 -25.83 3.62
N HIS A 49 -8.20 -24.70 3.37
CA HIS A 49 -6.89 -24.31 3.91
C HIS A 49 -6.91 -22.81 4.22
N GLY A 50 -6.11 -22.41 5.17
CA GLY A 50 -6.00 -21.02 5.56
C GLY A 50 -4.81 -20.80 6.48
N ASP A 51 -4.41 -19.56 6.56
CA ASP A 51 -3.28 -19.11 7.34
C ASP A 51 -3.69 -17.92 8.20
N LEU A 52 -3.10 -17.85 9.39
CA LEU A 52 -3.14 -16.68 10.26
C LEU A 52 -1.70 -16.24 10.51
N PHE A 53 -1.41 -14.97 10.37
CA PHE A 53 -0.08 -14.46 10.62
C PHE A 53 -0.11 -13.16 11.41
N GLY A 54 0.98 -12.89 12.12
CA GLY A 54 1.18 -11.65 12.84
C GLY A 54 2.67 -11.33 12.95
N TYR A 55 3.02 -10.08 12.66
CA TYR A 55 4.37 -9.55 12.78
C TYR A 55 4.36 -8.33 13.68
N LEU A 56 5.31 -8.27 14.59
CA LEU A 56 5.56 -7.11 15.44
C LEU A 56 6.97 -6.62 15.21
N ARG A 57 7.11 -5.34 14.95
CA ARG A 57 8.40 -4.65 14.87
C ARG A 57 8.39 -3.49 15.86
N ASN A 58 9.44 -3.40 16.67
CA ASN A 58 9.57 -2.35 17.66
C ASN A 58 11.00 -1.79 17.62
N ARG A 59 11.17 -0.51 18.00
CA ARG A 59 12.49 0.12 18.02
C ARG A 59 13.52 -0.63 18.86
N HIS A 60 13.09 -1.30 19.92
CA HIS A 60 13.99 -2.07 20.81
C HIS A 60 14.49 -3.38 20.15
N LEU A 61 13.82 -3.84 19.11
CA LEU A 61 14.19 -5.02 18.31
C LEU A 61 14.95 -4.64 17.03
N ASN A 62 15.11 -3.34 16.76
CA ASN A 62 15.81 -2.83 15.59
C ASN A 62 17.20 -2.32 15.98
N ALA A 63 18.16 -2.51 15.08
CA ALA A 63 19.43 -1.81 15.16
C ALA A 63 19.26 -0.30 14.98
N ALA A 64 20.14 0.50 15.56
CA ALA A 64 20.22 1.92 15.26
C ALA A 64 20.61 2.15 13.79
N ASN A 65 20.16 3.27 13.23
CA ASN A 65 20.57 3.66 11.87
C ASN A 65 22.10 3.88 11.85
N ALA A 66 22.79 3.22 10.93
CA ALA A 66 24.24 3.25 10.85
C ALA A 66 24.81 4.66 10.59
N LEU A 67 24.05 5.54 9.92
CA LEU A 67 24.48 6.89 9.58
C LEU A 67 24.20 7.90 10.70
N SER A 68 23.04 7.79 11.37
CA SER A 68 22.64 8.73 12.41
C SER A 68 22.97 8.26 13.82
N GLY A 69 23.33 6.99 14.03
CA GLY A 69 23.55 6.38 15.34
C GLY A 69 22.30 6.34 16.23
N THR A 70 21.15 6.73 15.71
CA THR A 70 19.90 6.87 16.49
C THR A 70 18.85 5.86 16.05
N ALA A 71 18.09 5.34 17.01
CA ALA A 71 16.89 4.54 16.76
C ALA A 71 15.66 5.44 16.96
N LEU A 72 15.04 5.86 15.84
CA LEU A 72 13.80 6.61 15.90
C LEU A 72 12.67 5.75 16.48
N PRO A 73 11.70 6.35 17.19
CA PRO A 73 10.53 5.64 17.67
C PRO A 73 9.80 4.93 16.50
N LEU A 74 9.62 3.63 16.64
CA LEU A 74 8.90 2.80 15.68
C LEU A 74 8.20 1.66 16.43
N THR A 75 6.90 1.52 16.19
CA THR A 75 6.15 0.31 16.51
C THR A 75 5.27 -0.01 15.31
N GLN A 76 5.42 -1.19 14.77
CA GLN A 76 4.63 -1.70 13.66
C GLN A 76 4.03 -3.03 14.06
N SER A 77 2.73 -3.16 13.89
CA SER A 77 2.01 -4.43 13.91
C SER A 77 1.40 -4.68 12.54
N GLN A 78 1.56 -5.90 12.04
CA GLN A 78 1.00 -6.36 10.78
C GLN A 78 0.41 -7.74 11.03
N TYR A 79 -0.85 -7.91 10.72
CA TYR A 79 -1.55 -9.17 10.91
C TYR A 79 -2.59 -9.38 9.81
N GLY A 80 -2.89 -10.63 9.58
CA GLY A 80 -3.82 -11.00 8.54
C GLY A 80 -4.24 -12.43 8.62
N ALA A 81 -5.18 -12.76 7.75
CA ALA A 81 -5.72 -14.09 7.59
C ALA A 81 -6.01 -14.37 6.12
N SER A 82 -5.82 -15.61 5.73
CA SER A 82 -6.30 -16.12 4.45
C SER A 82 -7.13 -17.37 4.64
N LEU A 83 -8.09 -17.58 3.73
CA LEU A 83 -8.94 -18.77 3.71
C LEU A 83 -9.25 -19.11 2.25
N GLY A 84 -9.02 -20.36 1.88
CA GLY A 84 -9.36 -20.90 0.58
C GLY A 84 -10.02 -22.26 0.67
N GLY A 85 -10.96 -22.54 -0.22
CA GLY A 85 -11.63 -23.84 -0.22
C GLY A 85 -12.75 -23.94 -1.26
N PRO A 86 -13.42 -25.11 -1.31
CA PRO A 86 -14.48 -25.35 -2.26
C PRO A 86 -15.83 -24.82 -1.75
N VAL A 87 -16.51 -24.00 -2.53
CA VAL A 87 -17.95 -23.73 -2.37
C VAL A 87 -18.74 -24.91 -2.95
N VAL A 88 -18.30 -25.40 -4.13
CA VAL A 88 -18.80 -26.63 -4.74
C VAL A 88 -17.55 -27.41 -5.16
N ARG A 89 -17.41 -28.63 -4.65
CA ARG A 89 -16.26 -29.49 -4.98
C ARG A 89 -16.10 -29.64 -6.49
N ASP A 90 -14.87 -29.63 -6.97
CA ASP A 90 -14.43 -29.76 -8.35
C ASP A 90 -14.92 -28.64 -9.31
N ARG A 91 -15.71 -27.67 -8.81
CA ARG A 91 -16.33 -26.65 -9.67
C ARG A 91 -16.12 -25.23 -9.22
N THR A 92 -16.43 -24.92 -7.95
CA THR A 92 -16.42 -23.52 -7.48
C THR A 92 -15.53 -23.40 -6.26
N PHE A 93 -14.55 -22.55 -6.38
CA PHE A 93 -13.57 -22.31 -5.33
C PHE A 93 -13.62 -20.85 -4.89
N LEU A 94 -13.48 -20.65 -3.59
CA LEU A 94 -13.34 -19.35 -2.96
C LEU A 94 -11.92 -19.20 -2.41
N PHE A 95 -11.36 -18.03 -2.54
CA PHE A 95 -10.19 -17.60 -1.79
C PHE A 95 -10.42 -16.19 -1.27
N THR A 96 -10.06 -15.94 -0.02
CA THR A 96 -10.12 -14.62 0.59
C THR A 96 -8.87 -14.37 1.43
N ASN A 97 -8.45 -13.12 1.46
CA ASN A 97 -7.33 -12.65 2.27
C ASN A 97 -7.66 -11.26 2.83
N PHE A 98 -7.36 -11.07 4.11
CA PHE A 98 -7.40 -9.78 4.78
C PHE A 98 -6.06 -9.52 5.46
N GLU A 99 -5.56 -8.31 5.34
CA GLU A 99 -4.33 -7.88 6.01
C GLU A 99 -4.50 -6.46 6.54
N GLN A 100 -3.98 -6.22 7.74
CA GLN A 100 -3.89 -4.89 8.34
C GLN A 100 -2.47 -4.62 8.83
N ARG A 101 -1.98 -3.42 8.55
CA ARG A 101 -0.73 -2.88 9.06
C ARG A 101 -0.97 -1.57 9.78
N ILE A 102 -0.51 -1.48 11.02
CA ILE A 102 -0.53 -0.28 11.85
C ILE A 102 0.92 0.04 12.18
N GLN A 103 1.37 1.22 11.77
CA GLN A 103 2.74 1.66 11.99
C GLN A 103 2.70 3.03 12.68
N ASN A 104 3.16 3.07 13.91
CA ASN A 104 3.41 4.29 14.64
C ASN A 104 4.90 4.57 14.57
N GLN A 105 5.26 5.65 13.90
CA GLN A 105 6.64 6.05 13.70
C GLN A 105 6.79 7.56 13.92
N ALA A 106 8.01 7.99 14.14
CA ALA A 106 8.36 9.40 14.20
C ALA A 106 9.38 9.72 13.09
N GLY A 107 9.23 10.90 12.50
CA GLY A 107 10.27 11.55 11.72
C GLY A 107 11.03 12.56 12.58
N LEU A 108 12.10 13.10 12.02
CA LEU A 108 12.96 14.08 12.68
C LEU A 108 13.02 15.37 11.86
N ILE A 109 12.68 16.49 12.47
CA ILE A 109 12.91 17.84 11.95
C ILE A 109 14.23 18.32 12.55
N ALA A 110 15.19 18.60 11.68
CA ALA A 110 16.56 18.98 12.06
C ALA A 110 16.81 20.49 11.92
N ILE A 111 15.77 21.30 11.84
CA ILE A 111 15.88 22.78 11.82
C ILE A 111 16.53 23.23 13.14
N ALA A 112 17.53 24.09 13.07
CA ALA A 112 18.21 24.60 14.24
C ALA A 112 17.23 25.31 15.19
N PRO A 113 17.31 25.07 16.51
CA PRO A 113 16.41 25.71 17.47
C PRO A 113 16.40 27.24 17.41
N SER A 114 17.55 27.86 17.10
CA SER A 114 17.66 29.31 16.91
C SER A 114 16.84 29.81 15.72
N SER A 115 16.84 29.08 14.60
CA SER A 115 16.03 29.41 13.42
C SER A 115 14.54 29.23 13.71
N VAL A 116 14.17 28.17 14.44
CA VAL A 116 12.78 27.96 14.89
C VAL A 116 12.32 29.14 15.79
N ALA A 117 13.14 29.54 16.75
CA ALA A 117 12.84 30.68 17.64
C ALA A 117 12.68 31.99 16.85
N ALA A 118 13.57 32.27 15.90
CA ALA A 118 13.51 33.47 15.07
C ALA A 118 12.24 33.53 14.21
N VAL A 119 11.87 32.42 13.57
CA VAL A 119 10.65 32.33 12.75
C VAL A 119 9.41 32.50 13.66
N ASN A 120 9.36 31.83 14.79
CA ASN A 120 8.22 31.90 15.69
C ASN A 120 8.06 33.32 16.28
N ALA A 121 9.16 33.99 16.66
CA ALA A 121 9.13 35.38 17.10
C ALA A 121 8.56 36.33 16.02
N ARG A 122 8.89 36.06 14.75
CA ARG A 122 8.33 36.83 13.63
C ARG A 122 6.84 36.56 13.43
N LEU A 123 6.41 35.31 13.57
CA LEU A 123 4.98 34.94 13.51
C LEU A 123 4.19 35.63 14.63
N ASP A 124 4.77 35.70 15.85
CA ASP A 124 4.17 36.42 16.98
C ASP A 124 4.05 37.92 16.70
N ALA A 125 5.12 38.53 16.17
CA ALA A 125 5.15 39.96 15.88
C ALA A 125 4.12 40.37 14.84
N VAL A 126 3.73 39.51 13.92
CA VAL A 126 2.69 39.77 12.92
C VAL A 126 1.29 39.31 13.36
N GLY A 127 1.13 38.83 14.61
CA GLY A 127 -0.16 38.40 15.13
C GLY A 127 -0.69 37.10 14.49
N TYR A 128 0.20 36.25 13.98
CA TYR A 128 -0.22 34.99 13.35
C TYR A 128 -0.90 34.07 14.36
N ALA A 129 -2.16 33.69 14.09
CA ALA A 129 -2.99 32.89 15.01
C ALA A 129 -2.81 31.36 14.85
N GLY A 130 -2.08 30.90 13.84
CA GLY A 130 -1.86 29.48 13.58
C GLY A 130 -0.76 28.86 14.45
N PRO A 131 -0.50 27.56 14.27
CA PRO A 131 0.49 26.82 15.06
C PRO A 131 1.91 27.36 14.82
N ARG A 132 2.74 27.25 15.85
CA ARG A 132 4.17 27.57 15.78
C ARG A 132 4.95 26.39 15.21
N ILE A 133 6.03 26.67 14.47
CA ILE A 133 6.91 25.63 14.01
C ILE A 133 7.70 25.02 15.17
N SER A 134 8.04 23.75 15.05
CA SER A 134 8.81 22.99 16.03
C SER A 134 9.97 22.26 15.38
N THR A 135 10.96 21.90 16.16
CA THR A 135 12.07 21.02 15.79
C THR A 135 12.03 19.76 16.64
N GLY A 136 12.75 18.72 16.21
CA GLY A 136 12.79 17.44 16.89
C GLY A 136 11.85 16.40 16.30
N LEU A 137 11.39 15.48 17.13
CA LEU A 137 10.55 14.37 16.67
C LEU A 137 9.13 14.84 16.36
N TYR A 138 8.58 14.38 15.24
CA TYR A 138 7.18 14.56 14.89
C TYR A 138 6.53 13.21 14.58
N SER A 139 5.23 13.08 14.83
CA SER A 139 4.47 11.86 14.60
C SER A 139 4.16 11.68 13.10
N ASN A 140 4.43 10.47 12.60
CA ASN A 140 4.21 10.09 11.21
C ASN A 140 3.57 8.69 11.13
N PRO A 141 2.35 8.52 11.66
CA PRO A 141 1.67 7.23 11.67
C PRO A 141 1.16 6.85 10.29
N VAL A 142 1.19 5.54 10.02
CA VAL A 142 0.63 4.94 8.81
C VAL A 142 -0.31 3.80 9.22
N ARG A 143 -1.48 3.78 8.63
CA ARG A 143 -2.44 2.68 8.75
C ARG A 143 -2.83 2.22 7.37
N LEU A 144 -2.86 0.92 7.18
CA LEU A 144 -3.17 0.29 5.93
C LEU A 144 -3.98 -0.96 6.20
N TRP A 145 -5.02 -1.18 5.42
CA TRP A 145 -5.65 -2.49 5.33
C TRP A 145 -5.92 -2.85 3.88
N SER A 146 -5.92 -4.14 3.59
CA SER A 146 -6.24 -4.67 2.28
C SER A 146 -7.13 -5.89 2.40
N TYR A 147 -7.98 -6.07 1.40
CA TYR A 147 -8.83 -7.25 1.28
C TYR A 147 -8.80 -7.74 -0.17
N LEU A 148 -8.76 -9.06 -0.33
CA LEU A 148 -8.91 -9.74 -1.60
C LEU A 148 -9.94 -10.85 -1.45
N GLY A 149 -10.90 -10.86 -2.35
CA GLY A 149 -11.82 -11.98 -2.56
C GLY A 149 -11.75 -12.46 -4.00
N LYS A 150 -11.67 -13.77 -4.19
CA LYS A 150 -11.59 -14.41 -5.51
C LYS A 150 -12.49 -15.61 -5.56
N ILE A 151 -13.24 -15.74 -6.66
CA ILE A 151 -14.07 -16.89 -6.97
C ILE A 151 -13.61 -17.42 -8.32
N ASP A 152 -13.30 -18.71 -8.36
CA ASP A 152 -12.98 -19.46 -9.56
C ASP A 152 -14.11 -20.48 -9.78
N HIS A 153 -14.71 -20.49 -10.96
CA HIS A 153 -15.76 -21.43 -11.33
C HIS A 153 -15.40 -22.17 -12.61
N ARG A 154 -15.53 -23.50 -12.58
CA ARG A 154 -15.36 -24.38 -13.75
C ARG A 154 -16.73 -24.84 -14.21
N PHE A 155 -17.05 -24.53 -15.45
CA PHE A 155 -18.25 -25.02 -16.13
C PHE A 155 -18.03 -26.44 -16.68
N ARG A 156 -19.06 -27.04 -17.18
CA ARG A 156 -18.94 -28.27 -17.99
C ARG A 156 -18.19 -27.94 -19.28
N GLY A 157 -17.23 -28.80 -19.67
CA GLY A 157 -16.47 -28.61 -20.94
C GLY A 157 -15.19 -27.77 -20.78
N ASP A 158 -14.61 -27.69 -19.57
CA ASP A 158 -13.33 -27.00 -19.25
C ASP A 158 -13.34 -25.48 -19.39
N ASP A 159 -14.50 -24.87 -19.58
CA ASP A 159 -14.64 -23.43 -19.51
C ASP A 159 -14.40 -22.94 -18.06
N GLN A 160 -13.69 -21.83 -17.91
CA GLN A 160 -13.35 -21.27 -16.59
C GLN A 160 -13.77 -19.82 -16.49
N PHE A 161 -14.36 -19.49 -15.37
CA PHE A 161 -14.71 -18.11 -15.03
C PHE A 161 -14.06 -17.74 -13.70
N THR A 162 -13.38 -16.61 -13.68
CA THR A 162 -12.76 -16.07 -12.48
C THR A 162 -13.23 -14.65 -12.23
N VAL A 163 -13.63 -14.35 -11.01
CA VAL A 163 -13.84 -12.98 -10.55
C VAL A 163 -12.93 -12.74 -9.35
N ARG A 164 -12.22 -11.63 -9.37
CA ARG A 164 -11.40 -11.15 -8.26
C ARG A 164 -11.76 -9.72 -7.95
N TYR A 165 -12.02 -9.47 -6.68
CA TYR A 165 -12.15 -8.14 -6.11
C TYR A 165 -11.01 -7.91 -5.14
N ASN A 166 -10.37 -6.76 -5.23
CA ASN A 166 -9.42 -6.30 -4.23
C ASN A 166 -9.68 -4.84 -3.86
N THR A 167 -9.47 -4.54 -2.62
CA THR A 167 -9.50 -3.18 -2.09
C THR A 167 -8.32 -2.95 -1.16
N TYR A 168 -7.90 -1.71 -1.13
CA TYR A 168 -6.77 -1.24 -0.37
C TYR A 168 -7.11 0.15 0.15
N ASP A 169 -6.88 0.38 1.44
CA ASP A 169 -7.10 1.67 2.07
C ASP A 169 -5.85 2.02 2.89
N THR A 170 -5.30 3.18 2.61
CA THR A 170 -4.15 3.72 3.34
C THR A 170 -4.49 5.09 3.87
N TRP A 171 -4.16 5.28 5.13
CA TRP A 171 -4.21 6.55 5.80
C TRP A 171 -2.86 6.82 6.47
N SER A 172 -2.30 8.01 6.21
CA SER A 172 -1.05 8.42 6.82
C SER A 172 -1.05 9.91 7.10
N ARG A 173 -0.42 10.32 8.21
CA ARG A 173 -0.23 11.74 8.56
C ARG A 173 1.22 12.15 8.40
N ASN A 174 1.41 13.40 8.02
CA ASN A 174 2.73 14.02 7.83
C ASN A 174 3.65 13.20 6.92
N GLN A 175 3.08 12.45 5.95
CA GLN A 175 3.83 11.49 5.13
C GLN A 175 4.72 12.16 4.11
N ARG A 176 4.34 13.33 3.62
CA ARG A 176 5.05 14.04 2.56
C ARG A 176 5.43 15.44 3.03
N GLY A 177 6.65 15.84 2.74
CA GLY A 177 7.11 17.21 2.91
C GLY A 177 7.69 17.57 4.27
N ALA A 178 7.37 16.84 5.35
CA ALA A 178 7.97 17.07 6.66
C ALA A 178 9.28 16.29 6.84
N GLY A 179 10.15 16.83 7.69
CA GLY A 179 11.42 16.20 8.07
C GLY A 179 12.64 16.88 7.48
N GLY A 180 13.80 16.59 8.07
CA GLY A 180 15.02 17.31 7.73
C GLY A 180 14.87 18.80 8.02
N LEU A 181 15.01 19.63 6.99
CA LEU A 181 14.89 21.08 7.10
C LEU A 181 13.46 21.61 6.80
N SER A 182 12.48 20.73 6.71
CA SER A 182 11.08 21.09 6.50
C SER A 182 10.25 20.87 7.75
N ALA A 183 9.55 21.90 8.20
CA ALA A 183 8.66 21.83 9.37
C ALA A 183 7.43 20.97 9.09
N ALA A 184 6.74 20.52 10.16
CA ALA A 184 5.51 19.75 10.03
C ALA A 184 4.40 20.52 9.29
N SER A 185 4.40 21.86 9.35
CA SER A 185 3.47 22.71 8.59
C SER A 185 3.63 22.63 7.07
N ALA A 186 4.80 22.17 6.58
CA ALA A 186 5.05 21.95 5.16
C ALA A 186 4.58 20.56 4.68
N SER A 187 4.05 19.73 5.57
CA SER A 187 3.65 18.38 5.24
C SER A 187 2.24 18.26 4.67
N SER A 188 2.00 17.13 4.03
CA SER A 188 0.66 16.69 3.67
C SER A 188 0.39 15.29 4.18
N ASP A 189 -0.85 15.05 4.52
CA ASP A 189 -1.36 13.72 4.79
C ASP A 189 -1.51 12.95 3.46
N LEU A 190 -1.73 11.66 3.53
CA LEU A 190 -2.04 10.83 2.38
C LEU A 190 -3.15 9.87 2.74
N ASP A 191 -4.29 10.04 2.09
CA ASP A 191 -5.41 9.11 2.13
C ASP A 191 -5.57 8.52 0.73
N ASN A 192 -5.45 7.21 0.62
CA ASN A 192 -5.64 6.52 -0.65
C ASN A 192 -6.57 5.33 -0.46
N ARG A 193 -7.61 5.28 -1.28
CA ARG A 193 -8.55 4.16 -1.33
C ARG A 193 -8.69 3.66 -2.75
N ASP A 194 -8.35 2.40 -2.95
CA ASP A 194 -8.43 1.73 -4.24
C ASP A 194 -9.39 0.55 -4.19
N HIS A 195 -10.19 0.42 -5.24
CA HIS A 195 -11.05 -0.74 -5.48
C HIS A 195 -10.79 -1.25 -6.89
N THR A 196 -10.60 -2.54 -7.04
CA THR A 196 -10.42 -3.15 -8.35
C THR A 196 -11.22 -4.43 -8.44
N ILE A 197 -11.99 -4.57 -9.51
CA ILE A 197 -12.65 -5.81 -9.88
C ILE A 197 -12.08 -6.28 -11.21
N VAL A 198 -11.73 -7.54 -11.29
CA VAL A 198 -11.26 -8.21 -12.52
C VAL A 198 -12.12 -9.42 -12.75
N ALA A 199 -12.62 -9.57 -13.96
CA ALA A 199 -13.33 -10.78 -14.40
C ALA A 199 -12.64 -11.34 -15.63
N SER A 200 -12.47 -12.66 -15.68
CA SER A 200 -11.97 -13.36 -16.85
C SER A 200 -12.81 -14.60 -17.15
N TYR A 201 -13.03 -14.85 -18.41
CA TYR A 201 -13.69 -16.04 -18.91
C TYR A 201 -12.80 -16.69 -19.97
N ILE A 202 -12.46 -17.94 -19.74
CA ILE A 202 -11.62 -18.74 -20.61
C ILE A 202 -12.48 -19.88 -21.17
N ARG A 203 -12.51 -20.01 -22.49
CA ARG A 203 -13.22 -21.07 -23.19
C ARG A 203 -12.30 -21.85 -24.10
N THR A 204 -12.29 -23.17 -23.94
CA THR A 204 -11.57 -24.09 -24.82
C THR A 204 -12.47 -24.50 -25.96
N LEU A 205 -12.23 -23.94 -27.14
CA LEU A 205 -13.02 -24.20 -28.32
C LEU A 205 -12.59 -25.53 -29.03
N SER A 206 -11.30 -25.84 -28.94
CA SER A 206 -10.72 -27.09 -29.48
C SER A 206 -9.38 -27.37 -28.78
N PRO A 207 -8.75 -28.55 -28.97
CA PRO A 207 -7.42 -28.82 -28.42
C PRO A 207 -6.32 -27.85 -28.88
N ARG A 208 -6.59 -27.06 -29.93
CA ARG A 208 -5.64 -26.07 -30.48
C ARG A 208 -6.10 -24.64 -30.37
N THR A 209 -7.32 -24.39 -29.83
CA THR A 209 -7.91 -23.06 -29.82
C THR A 209 -8.53 -22.77 -28.47
N GLN A 210 -8.01 -21.78 -27.78
CA GLN A 210 -8.53 -21.23 -26.54
C GLN A 210 -8.87 -19.77 -26.77
N ASN A 211 -10.00 -19.33 -26.23
CA ASN A 211 -10.40 -17.92 -26.21
C ASN A 211 -10.43 -17.42 -24.75
N GLU A 212 -9.88 -16.26 -24.52
CA GLU A 212 -9.94 -15.57 -23.22
C GLU A 212 -10.54 -14.18 -23.40
N VAL A 213 -11.54 -13.87 -22.57
CA VAL A 213 -12.09 -12.52 -22.44
C VAL A 213 -11.80 -12.04 -21.02
N ARG A 214 -11.17 -10.89 -20.90
CA ARG A 214 -10.83 -10.28 -19.60
C ARG A 214 -11.33 -8.85 -19.54
N GLY A 215 -11.97 -8.49 -18.43
CA GLY A 215 -12.40 -7.13 -18.10
C GLY A 215 -11.86 -6.71 -16.74
N GLN A 216 -11.52 -5.43 -16.63
CA GLN A 216 -11.10 -4.84 -15.37
C GLN A 216 -11.78 -3.48 -15.18
N MET A 217 -12.24 -3.22 -13.96
CA MET A 217 -12.70 -1.91 -13.52
C MET A 217 -11.95 -1.54 -12.25
N GLY A 218 -11.45 -0.32 -12.18
CA GLY A 218 -10.77 0.23 -11.01
C GLY A 218 -11.36 1.58 -10.62
N TYR A 219 -11.44 1.82 -9.32
CA TYR A 219 -11.72 3.11 -8.74
C TYR A 219 -10.61 3.46 -7.75
N SER A 220 -10.06 4.66 -7.87
CA SER A 220 -9.02 5.17 -6.99
C SER A 220 -9.39 6.55 -6.51
N ASP A 221 -9.35 6.77 -5.20
CA ASP A 221 -9.54 8.07 -4.55
C ASP A 221 -8.29 8.38 -3.72
N LEU A 222 -7.44 9.24 -4.27
CA LEU A 222 -6.20 9.68 -3.65
C LEU A 222 -6.35 11.13 -3.22
N LYS A 223 -6.19 11.38 -1.93
CA LYS A 223 -6.20 12.71 -1.32
C LYS A 223 -4.89 12.96 -0.60
N ALA A 224 -4.36 14.15 -0.76
CA ALA A 224 -3.16 14.61 -0.06
C ALA A 224 -3.41 15.98 0.56
N PRO A 225 -4.33 16.08 1.54
CA PRO A 225 -4.60 17.36 2.18
C PRO A 225 -3.36 17.87 2.92
N PRO A 226 -3.10 19.16 2.95
CA PRO A 226 -2.06 19.72 3.79
C PRO A 226 -2.36 19.42 5.24
N SER A 227 -1.32 19.07 6.01
CA SER A 227 -1.45 18.73 7.44
C SER A 227 -1.76 19.95 8.29
N ASP A 228 -1.43 21.14 7.81
CA ASP A 228 -1.77 22.44 8.39
C ASP A 228 -2.50 23.30 7.36
N LEU A 229 -3.75 23.66 7.67
CA LEU A 229 -4.59 24.51 6.81
C LEU A 229 -4.44 26.01 7.08
N THR A 230 -3.79 26.40 8.16
CA THR A 230 -3.72 27.77 8.66
C THR A 230 -2.34 28.38 8.53
N GLY A 231 -1.30 27.58 8.49
CA GLY A 231 0.08 27.99 8.55
C GLY A 231 0.78 28.14 7.20
N PRO A 232 1.82 28.96 7.15
CA PRO A 232 2.75 28.92 6.02
C PRO A 232 3.53 27.60 6.04
N ALA A 233 3.74 27.01 4.88
CA ALA A 233 4.69 25.92 4.73
C ALA A 233 6.11 26.46 4.95
N VAL A 234 6.81 25.97 5.98
CA VAL A 234 8.17 26.43 6.30
C VAL A 234 9.18 25.35 5.94
N SER A 235 10.05 25.70 5.00
CA SER A 235 11.23 24.90 4.62
C SER A 235 12.46 25.81 4.63
N ILE A 236 13.57 25.34 5.16
CA ILE A 236 14.83 26.08 5.23
C ILE A 236 15.82 25.35 4.31
N SER A 237 16.41 26.07 3.39
CA SER A 237 17.42 25.57 2.45
C SER A 237 18.83 25.98 2.89
#